data_917ecc7d043bdbcd23f4a693af8a0f6e
#
_entry.id   917ecc7d043bdbcd23f4a693af8a0f6e
#
_cell.length_a   1.000
_cell.length_b   1.000
_cell.length_c   1.000
_cell.angle_alpha   90.00
_cell.angle_beta   90.00
_cell.angle_gamma   90.00
#
_symmetry.space_group_name_H-M   'P 1'
#
loop_
_entity.id
_entity.type
_entity.pdbx_description
1 polymer ?
#
loop_
_entity_poly.entity_id
_entity_poly.type
_entity_poly.pdbx_seq_one_letter_code
_entity_poly.pdbx_strand_id
1 'polypeptide(L)'
;MRRIILFPMLMNMVITQSLLPGVFKMSAVAEFDSSAYKGLKSNMISDIVPQADTLLWLGTGAGLAVVRDTTSIFTITANADAAAGELTNQTPVGGVTALAASNKTLFAAFAKSGEDISIGNGLIYSTDATGNDITWTYFDQPVDTEADSLAPFAKRFFKGLPITVKEANVTYDAAISGNYIWITSWAGGLRRYNISQKVWERVPLPEDGDQTLYTCESSNYENTPSGYILKDFYLNPRDPWDGVSTKNSDPKTYGNHNHKAFSVIAYSDTVWVGTANGVNRGIVGDNGCVNWTHYTPAADNLSGGFVVGLALQEYKGHQIVWAASVTAAAGETSAVSFSIDRGESWHTTLDGERVYNITSTDSIVLVASKSGLWKTVTDNPLDVAKPWAKYKPAKQAIKIGSTDLYSMDEILSDEVVGVSYDKRPFYSSSATVWIGSWDGLARALDPNGTNWQVYRTKYDASKVYAYPNPFSPYEHNQVGGAGYVHIYADVKVSFVVKMDVYNFAMELVYHKDFDRRQSSTGSLKWNGKDASGRMVDNGTYFIRLEYDQKVKWIKLIVIK
;
A
#
# COMPACT_ATOMS: atom_id res chain seq x y z
N MET A 1 -14.45 46.10 -15.25
CA MET A 1 -13.83 44.89 -15.79
C MET A 1 -12.92 44.31 -14.72
N ARG A 2 -13.42 43.41 -13.92
CA ARG A 2 -12.62 42.60 -12.96
C ARG A 2 -12.71 41.17 -13.42
N ARG A 3 -11.65 40.62 -13.96
CA ARG A 3 -11.50 39.21 -14.21
C ARG A 3 -10.95 38.55 -12.93
N ILE A 4 -11.78 37.73 -12.34
CA ILE A 4 -11.47 36.91 -11.18
C ILE A 4 -10.59 35.76 -11.68
N ILE A 5 -9.40 35.68 -11.14
CA ILE A 5 -8.49 34.51 -11.29
C ILE A 5 -8.95 33.47 -10.29
N LEU A 6 -9.67 32.46 -10.77
CA LEU A 6 -10.22 31.35 -9.98
C LEU A 6 -9.65 30.02 -10.50
N PHE A 7 -8.30 29.85 -10.49
CA PHE A 7 -7.71 28.65 -11.09
C PHE A 7 -6.62 27.90 -10.32
N PRO A 8 -6.14 28.31 -9.14
CA PRO A 8 -5.18 27.44 -8.43
C PRO A 8 -5.81 26.48 -7.41
N MET A 9 -7.05 26.71 -6.95
CA MET A 9 -7.58 25.96 -5.79
C MET A 9 -8.12 24.57 -6.11
N LEU A 10 -8.55 24.32 -7.35
CA LEU A 10 -9.03 22.99 -7.76
C LEU A 10 -7.92 21.99 -8.08
N MET A 11 -6.71 22.46 -8.37
CA MET A 11 -5.60 21.60 -8.77
C MET A 11 -4.91 20.92 -7.57
N ASN A 12 -4.94 21.54 -6.39
CA ASN A 12 -4.36 20.96 -5.17
C ASN A 12 -5.24 19.87 -4.53
N MET A 13 -6.56 19.96 -4.68
CA MET A 13 -7.49 18.95 -4.14
C MET A 13 -7.42 17.60 -4.89
N VAL A 14 -7.10 17.63 -6.18
CA VAL A 14 -6.97 16.41 -7.01
C VAL A 14 -5.64 15.69 -6.73
N ILE A 15 -4.59 16.41 -6.35
CA ILE A 15 -3.26 15.84 -6.11
C ILE A 15 -3.21 15.08 -4.78
N THR A 16 -3.90 15.53 -3.75
CA THR A 16 -3.92 14.85 -2.44
C THR A 16 -4.65 13.52 -2.47
N GLN A 17 -5.67 13.36 -3.32
CA GLN A 17 -6.39 12.08 -3.46
C GLN A 17 -5.59 11.01 -4.23
N SER A 18 -4.62 11.41 -5.04
CA SER A 18 -3.77 10.48 -5.80
C SER A 18 -2.56 9.95 -5.03
N LEU A 19 -2.32 10.45 -3.82
CA LEU A 19 -1.11 10.16 -3.03
C LEU A 19 -1.23 8.94 -2.13
N LEU A 20 -2.45 8.47 -1.88
CA LEU A 20 -2.67 7.34 -0.99
C LEU A 20 -2.52 6.02 -1.74
N PRO A 21 -1.74 5.06 -1.21
CA PRO A 21 -1.55 3.78 -1.87
C PRO A 21 -2.89 3.09 -2.06
N GLY A 22 -3.29 2.91 -3.31
CA GLY A 22 -4.27 1.93 -3.72
C GLY A 22 -5.68 1.95 -3.18
N VAL A 23 -5.95 2.65 -2.09
CA VAL A 23 -7.27 2.66 -1.42
C VAL A 23 -8.39 3.18 -2.34
N PHE A 24 -8.05 3.98 -3.35
CA PHE A 24 -9.02 4.73 -4.16
C PHE A 24 -9.32 4.17 -5.54
N LYS A 25 -8.72 3.04 -5.91
CA LYS A 25 -9.03 2.35 -7.17
C LYS A 25 -9.61 0.96 -6.93
N MET A 26 -10.60 0.88 -6.05
CA MET A 26 -11.43 -0.32 -6.04
C MET A 26 -12.37 -0.26 -7.25
N SER A 27 -11.94 -0.82 -8.37
CA SER A 27 -12.85 -1.09 -9.46
C SER A 27 -13.97 -1.98 -8.94
N ALA A 28 -15.22 -1.66 -9.31
CA ALA A 28 -16.40 -2.42 -8.97
C ALA A 28 -16.13 -3.92 -9.18
N VAL A 29 -16.17 -4.67 -8.12
CA VAL A 29 -15.93 -6.11 -8.17
C VAL A 29 -17.19 -6.74 -8.72
N ALA A 30 -17.04 -7.56 -9.76
CA ALA A 30 -18.14 -8.36 -10.30
C ALA A 30 -18.75 -9.26 -9.21
N GLU A 31 -20.05 -9.54 -9.32
CA GLU A 31 -20.86 -10.35 -8.41
C GLU A 31 -20.12 -11.59 -7.88
N PHE A 32 -20.16 -11.81 -6.56
CA PHE A 32 -19.49 -12.91 -5.88
C PHE A 32 -20.42 -14.09 -5.65
N ASP A 33 -19.92 -15.27 -5.99
CA ASP A 33 -20.46 -16.53 -5.50
C ASP A 33 -19.97 -16.75 -4.04
N SER A 34 -20.92 -16.98 -3.14
CA SER A 34 -20.70 -17.08 -1.69
C SER A 34 -20.06 -18.41 -1.21
N SER A 35 -19.66 -19.29 -2.12
CA SER A 35 -19.00 -20.54 -1.76
C SER A 35 -17.54 -20.32 -1.37
N ALA A 36 -17.02 -21.07 -0.38
CA ALA A 36 -15.61 -21.03 0.04
C ALA A 36 -14.66 -21.15 -1.16
N TYR A 37 -14.00 -20.05 -1.51
CA TYR A 37 -13.26 -19.93 -2.77
C TYR A 37 -11.81 -20.33 -2.59
N LYS A 38 -11.37 -21.33 -3.35
CA LYS A 38 -9.95 -21.63 -3.51
C LYS A 38 -9.34 -20.69 -4.53
N GLY A 39 -8.46 -19.79 -4.09
CA GLY A 39 -7.75 -18.86 -4.92
C GLY A 39 -8.02 -17.39 -4.56
N LEU A 40 -7.54 -16.48 -5.41
CA LEU A 40 -7.75 -15.05 -5.26
C LEU A 40 -9.15 -14.66 -5.76
N LYS A 41 -9.82 -13.76 -5.03
CA LYS A 41 -11.05 -13.09 -5.49
C LYS A 41 -10.80 -11.74 -6.17
N SER A 42 -9.63 -11.17 -5.98
CA SER A 42 -9.21 -9.91 -6.59
C SER A 42 -7.77 -10.02 -7.08
N ASN A 43 -7.47 -9.36 -8.19
CA ASN A 43 -6.12 -9.18 -8.67
C ASN A 43 -5.39 -8.01 -8.01
N MET A 44 -6.11 -7.12 -7.35
CA MET A 44 -5.50 -6.08 -6.55
C MET A 44 -4.99 -6.70 -5.24
N ILE A 45 -3.69 -6.63 -5.00
CA ILE A 45 -3.03 -7.09 -3.78
C ILE A 45 -2.36 -5.88 -3.15
N SER A 46 -2.96 -5.39 -2.06
CA SER A 46 -2.54 -4.17 -1.38
C SER A 46 -1.42 -4.40 -0.38
N ASP A 47 -1.43 -5.56 0.29
CA ASP A 47 -0.48 -5.85 1.36
C ASP A 47 -0.20 -7.35 1.48
N ILE A 48 0.99 -7.71 2.00
CA ILE A 48 1.45 -9.10 2.12
C ILE A 48 2.23 -9.24 3.43
N VAL A 49 1.67 -9.96 4.39
CA VAL A 49 2.24 -10.07 5.74
C VAL A 49 2.46 -11.54 6.13
N PRO A 50 3.71 -11.97 6.33
CA PRO A 50 4.02 -13.29 6.89
C PRO A 50 3.61 -13.36 8.37
N GLN A 51 3.09 -14.52 8.79
CA GLN A 51 2.78 -14.79 10.19
C GLN A 51 3.24 -16.19 10.59
N ALA A 52 4.07 -16.25 11.60
CA ALA A 52 4.73 -17.49 12.05
C ALA A 52 5.43 -18.20 10.87
N ASP A 53 5.72 -19.48 11.00
CA ASP A 53 6.39 -20.26 9.97
C ASP A 53 5.41 -20.92 8.97
N THR A 54 4.13 -20.58 9.02
CA THR A 54 3.10 -21.32 8.29
C THR A 54 2.19 -20.49 7.41
N LEU A 55 1.97 -19.21 7.72
CA LEU A 55 0.97 -18.39 7.05
C LEU A 55 1.56 -17.18 6.34
N LEU A 56 0.97 -16.83 5.22
CA LEU A 56 1.17 -15.54 4.55
C LEU A 56 -0.19 -14.93 4.28
N TRP A 57 -0.47 -13.81 4.91
CA TRP A 57 -1.73 -13.09 4.74
C TRP A 57 -1.64 -12.12 3.58
N LEU A 58 -2.74 -12.01 2.83
CA LEU A 58 -2.85 -11.14 1.67
C LEU A 58 -4.03 -10.18 1.88
N GLY A 59 -3.74 -8.90 1.91
CA GLY A 59 -4.72 -7.85 1.74
C GLY A 59 -5.09 -7.73 0.26
N THR A 60 -6.36 -7.91 -0.07
CA THR A 60 -6.81 -7.85 -1.46
C THR A 60 -7.92 -6.83 -1.65
N GLY A 61 -8.17 -6.40 -2.89
CA GLY A 61 -9.29 -5.52 -3.22
C GLY A 61 -10.68 -6.13 -2.96
N ALA A 62 -10.75 -7.42 -2.65
CA ALA A 62 -12.00 -8.14 -2.36
C ALA A 62 -11.91 -8.93 -1.04
N GLY A 63 -11.21 -8.39 -0.06
CA GLY A 63 -11.11 -8.95 1.28
C GLY A 63 -9.77 -9.62 1.58
N LEU A 64 -9.78 -10.39 2.65
CA LEU A 64 -8.60 -11.05 3.21
C LEU A 64 -8.40 -12.44 2.57
N ALA A 65 -7.15 -12.77 2.23
CA ALA A 65 -6.79 -14.11 1.81
C ALA A 65 -5.56 -14.61 2.58
N VAL A 66 -5.33 -15.91 2.57
CA VAL A 66 -4.21 -16.56 3.24
C VAL A 66 -3.57 -17.61 2.34
N VAL A 67 -2.25 -17.65 2.34
CA VAL A 67 -1.42 -18.69 1.70
C VAL A 67 -0.86 -19.57 2.80
N ARG A 68 -1.23 -20.85 2.80
CA ARG A 68 -0.83 -21.82 3.85
C ARG A 68 0.40 -22.65 3.49
N ASP A 69 0.76 -22.67 2.22
CA ASP A 69 1.96 -23.34 1.69
C ASP A 69 2.64 -22.44 0.63
N THR A 70 3.16 -23.03 -0.43
CA THR A 70 3.80 -22.28 -1.52
C THR A 70 2.83 -21.87 -2.64
N THR A 71 1.61 -22.43 -2.68
CA THR A 71 0.70 -22.30 -3.83
C THR A 71 -0.78 -22.23 -3.48
N SER A 72 -1.16 -22.74 -2.31
CA SER A 72 -2.57 -22.85 -1.91
C SER A 72 -3.06 -21.57 -1.28
N ILE A 73 -3.87 -20.82 -2.03
CA ILE A 73 -4.46 -19.55 -1.60
C ILE A 73 -5.93 -19.80 -1.25
N PHE A 74 -6.33 -19.31 -0.08
CA PHE A 74 -7.71 -19.38 0.40
C PHE A 74 -8.21 -17.98 0.72
N THR A 75 -9.39 -17.63 0.23
CA THR A 75 -10.05 -16.38 0.61
C THR A 75 -10.89 -16.63 1.86
N ILE A 76 -10.80 -15.74 2.84
CA ILE A 76 -11.68 -15.72 4.00
C ILE A 76 -13.04 -15.17 3.57
N THR A 77 -14.12 -15.86 3.91
CA THR A 77 -15.47 -15.50 3.51
C THR A 77 -15.86 -14.14 4.09
N ALA A 78 -16.44 -13.26 3.26
CA ALA A 78 -16.96 -11.98 3.72
C ALA A 78 -18.39 -12.14 4.30
N ASN A 79 -18.67 -11.36 5.34
CA ASN A 79 -20.00 -11.20 5.90
C ASN A 79 -20.54 -9.79 5.58
N ALA A 80 -21.59 -9.71 4.79
CA ALA A 80 -22.18 -8.44 4.37
C ALA A 80 -22.80 -7.67 5.56
N ASP A 81 -23.32 -8.38 6.55
CA ASP A 81 -24.06 -7.84 7.69
C ASP A 81 -23.24 -7.95 9.00
N ALA A 82 -21.90 -7.87 8.91
CA ALA A 82 -21.04 -7.93 10.08
C ALA A 82 -21.41 -6.84 11.09
N ALA A 83 -21.82 -7.25 12.28
CA ALA A 83 -22.06 -6.39 13.42
C ALA A 83 -20.89 -6.50 14.41
N ALA A 84 -20.76 -5.53 15.31
CA ALA A 84 -19.78 -5.61 16.37
C ALA A 84 -19.94 -6.91 17.17
N GLY A 85 -18.84 -7.64 17.40
CA GLY A 85 -18.84 -8.92 18.10
C GLY A 85 -17.84 -9.91 17.52
N GLU A 86 -18.04 -11.17 17.84
CA GLU A 86 -17.19 -12.26 17.36
C GLU A 86 -17.73 -12.84 16.04
N LEU A 87 -16.83 -13.04 15.09
CA LEU A 87 -17.10 -13.66 13.80
C LEU A 87 -16.22 -14.91 13.65
N THR A 88 -16.79 -15.98 13.12
CA THR A 88 -16.02 -17.21 12.83
C THR A 88 -15.78 -17.32 11.33
N ASN A 89 -14.49 -17.34 10.92
CA ASN A 89 -14.06 -17.48 9.53
C ASN A 89 -14.70 -16.51 8.53
N GLN A 90 -15.08 -15.31 9.00
CA GLN A 90 -15.74 -14.28 8.18
C GLN A 90 -15.05 -12.93 8.35
N THR A 91 -15.16 -12.08 7.35
CA THR A 91 -14.62 -10.71 7.35
C THR A 91 -15.66 -9.70 6.86
N PRO A 92 -15.51 -8.41 7.17
CA PRO A 92 -16.31 -7.37 6.54
C PRO A 92 -16.18 -7.37 5.02
N VAL A 93 -17.21 -6.88 4.32
CA VAL A 93 -17.15 -6.68 2.88
C VAL A 93 -16.23 -5.51 2.54
N GLY A 94 -15.42 -5.65 1.50
CA GLY A 94 -14.56 -4.58 0.98
C GLY A 94 -13.12 -5.04 0.78
N GLY A 95 -12.28 -4.12 0.29
CA GLY A 95 -10.85 -4.33 0.17
C GLY A 95 -10.14 -4.16 1.51
N VAL A 96 -9.07 -4.90 1.71
CA VAL A 96 -8.18 -4.71 2.87
C VAL A 96 -7.31 -3.49 2.65
N THR A 97 -7.34 -2.55 3.60
CA THR A 97 -6.58 -1.30 3.54
C THR A 97 -5.37 -1.30 4.47
N ALA A 98 -5.40 -2.10 5.52
CA ALA A 98 -4.29 -2.28 6.45
C ALA A 98 -4.27 -3.71 6.99
N LEU A 99 -3.08 -4.25 7.19
CA LEU A 99 -2.85 -5.61 7.64
C LEU A 99 -1.64 -5.65 8.56
N ALA A 100 -1.79 -6.23 9.75
CA ALA A 100 -0.69 -6.41 10.69
C ALA A 100 -0.75 -7.77 11.35
N ALA A 101 0.41 -8.41 11.53
CA ALA A 101 0.53 -9.67 12.24
C ALA A 101 1.68 -9.62 13.25
N SER A 102 1.46 -10.22 14.42
CA SER A 102 2.50 -10.39 15.43
C SER A 102 2.20 -11.66 16.23
N ASN A 103 3.13 -12.59 16.28
CA ASN A 103 2.92 -13.91 16.90
C ASN A 103 1.64 -14.58 16.36
N LYS A 104 0.64 -14.80 17.23
CA LYS A 104 -0.66 -15.36 16.86
C LYS A 104 -1.73 -14.33 16.55
N THR A 105 -1.46 -13.04 16.82
CA THR A 105 -2.42 -11.97 16.61
C THR A 105 -2.36 -11.49 15.18
N LEU A 106 -3.52 -11.37 14.54
CA LEU A 106 -3.71 -10.73 13.24
C LEU A 106 -4.74 -9.61 13.36
N PHE A 107 -4.49 -8.53 12.67
CA PHE A 107 -5.41 -7.41 12.50
C PHE A 107 -5.59 -7.11 11.01
N ALA A 108 -6.81 -6.77 10.60
CA ALA A 108 -7.11 -6.29 9.26
C ALA A 108 -8.19 -5.20 9.29
N ALA A 109 -8.01 -4.19 8.45
CA ALA A 109 -8.97 -3.12 8.23
C ALA A 109 -9.55 -3.20 6.82
N PHE A 110 -10.81 -2.81 6.68
CA PHE A 110 -11.56 -2.91 5.43
C PHE A 110 -12.16 -1.57 5.02
N ALA A 111 -12.19 -1.34 3.72
CA ALA A 111 -12.93 -0.24 3.14
C ALA A 111 -13.74 -0.69 1.94
N LYS A 112 -14.83 0.01 1.67
CA LYS A 112 -15.70 -0.16 0.49
C LYS A 112 -15.75 1.12 -0.32
N SER A 113 -16.15 1.02 -1.58
CA SER A 113 -16.39 2.20 -2.42
C SER A 113 -17.57 3.00 -1.86
N GLY A 114 -17.35 4.30 -1.68
CA GLY A 114 -18.42 5.30 -1.53
C GLY A 114 -18.80 5.89 -2.89
N GLU A 115 -19.57 6.99 -2.88
CA GLU A 115 -19.92 7.70 -4.12
C GLU A 115 -18.68 8.31 -4.79
N ASP A 116 -17.88 9.06 -4.06
CA ASP A 116 -16.69 9.75 -4.56
C ASP A 116 -15.37 9.19 -3.99
N ILE A 117 -15.38 8.71 -2.75
CA ILE A 117 -14.21 8.25 -2.01
C ILE A 117 -14.50 6.95 -1.27
N SER A 118 -13.45 6.27 -0.82
CA SER A 118 -13.57 5.06 -0.02
C SER A 118 -14.07 5.36 1.39
N ILE A 119 -14.86 4.44 1.93
CA ILE A 119 -15.46 4.51 3.26
C ILE A 119 -14.91 3.35 4.09
N GLY A 120 -14.44 3.62 5.30
CA GLY A 120 -14.05 2.58 6.24
C GLY A 120 -15.23 1.67 6.59
N ASN A 121 -15.06 0.35 6.42
CA ASN A 121 -16.15 -0.64 6.59
C ASN A 121 -15.90 -1.61 7.74
N GLY A 122 -15.07 -1.22 8.68
CA GLY A 122 -14.81 -1.96 9.90
C GLY A 122 -13.42 -2.60 9.95
N LEU A 123 -13.12 -3.12 11.12
CA LEU A 123 -11.85 -3.70 11.51
C LEU A 123 -12.10 -5.07 12.12
N ILE A 124 -11.14 -5.98 11.93
CA ILE A 124 -11.15 -7.27 12.64
C ILE A 124 -9.80 -7.54 13.28
N TYR A 125 -9.79 -8.27 14.37
CA TYR A 125 -8.59 -8.91 14.85
C TYR A 125 -8.88 -10.29 15.45
N SER A 126 -7.85 -11.11 15.50
CA SER A 126 -7.86 -12.39 16.19
C SER A 126 -6.57 -12.54 16.99
N THR A 127 -6.63 -13.10 18.17
CA THR A 127 -5.46 -13.44 18.99
C THR A 127 -4.99 -14.89 18.76
N ASP A 128 -5.67 -15.63 17.88
CA ASP A 128 -5.31 -16.99 17.48
C ASP A 128 -5.48 -17.24 15.98
N ALA A 129 -4.97 -16.31 15.17
CA ALA A 129 -5.07 -16.38 13.71
C ALA A 129 -4.23 -17.48 13.05
N THR A 130 -3.37 -18.17 13.82
CA THR A 130 -2.56 -19.30 13.33
C THR A 130 -3.29 -20.65 13.43
N GLY A 131 -4.45 -20.67 14.07
CA GLY A 131 -5.31 -21.86 14.20
C GLY A 131 -6.01 -22.25 12.89
N ASN A 132 -6.65 -23.42 12.90
CA ASN A 132 -7.49 -23.86 11.78
C ASN A 132 -8.85 -23.15 11.76
N ASP A 133 -9.44 -22.93 12.93
CA ASP A 133 -10.69 -22.21 13.15
C ASP A 133 -10.36 -20.88 13.81
N ILE A 134 -10.46 -19.80 13.04
CA ILE A 134 -10.10 -18.46 13.50
C ILE A 134 -11.36 -17.75 13.96
N THR A 135 -11.36 -17.29 15.21
CA THR A 135 -12.41 -16.42 15.72
C THR A 135 -11.98 -14.96 15.59
N TRP A 136 -12.81 -14.18 14.92
CA TRP A 136 -12.56 -12.76 14.71
C TRP A 136 -13.40 -11.91 15.65
N THR A 137 -12.77 -10.92 16.27
CA THR A 137 -13.47 -9.81 16.91
C THR A 137 -13.62 -8.69 15.89
N TYR A 138 -14.86 -8.25 15.68
CA TYR A 138 -15.19 -7.18 14.75
C TYR A 138 -15.39 -5.86 15.47
N PHE A 139 -14.92 -4.77 14.87
CA PHE A 139 -15.22 -3.39 15.24
C PHE A 139 -15.77 -2.63 14.04
N ASP A 140 -16.76 -1.79 14.29
CA ASP A 140 -17.10 -0.77 13.32
C ASP A 140 -15.92 0.20 13.11
N GLN A 141 -15.91 0.93 11.99
CA GLN A 141 -14.85 1.91 11.76
C GLN A 141 -14.82 2.93 12.89
N PRO A 142 -13.69 3.10 13.60
CA PRO A 142 -13.59 4.04 14.69
C PRO A 142 -13.82 5.47 14.20
N VAL A 143 -14.83 6.13 14.77
CA VAL A 143 -15.14 7.55 14.57
C VAL A 143 -15.37 8.18 15.93
N ASP A 144 -15.19 9.49 16.02
CA ASP A 144 -15.54 10.25 17.22
C ASP A 144 -17.01 10.64 17.19
N THR A 145 -17.60 10.96 18.33
CA THR A 145 -18.90 11.64 18.41
C THR A 145 -18.69 13.16 18.46
N GLU A 146 -19.71 13.95 18.15
CA GLU A 146 -19.62 15.42 18.23
C GLU A 146 -19.24 15.92 19.64
N ALA A 147 -19.51 15.13 20.68
CA ALA A 147 -19.17 15.42 22.06
C ALA A 147 -17.69 15.11 22.40
N ASP A 148 -16.96 14.36 21.55
CA ASP A 148 -15.61 13.88 21.85
C ASP A 148 -14.50 14.94 21.63
N SER A 149 -14.78 16.19 21.97
CA SER A 149 -13.75 17.26 21.96
C SER A 149 -12.67 17.09 23.03
N LEU A 150 -12.91 16.20 24.02
CA LEU A 150 -11.98 15.82 25.07
C LEU A 150 -11.70 14.32 24.97
N ALA A 151 -10.57 13.96 24.38
CA ALA A 151 -10.20 12.58 24.09
C ALA A 151 -9.46 11.93 25.26
N PRO A 152 -9.85 10.72 25.71
CA PRO A 152 -9.10 9.98 26.72
C PRO A 152 -7.81 9.41 26.13
N PHE A 153 -6.71 9.49 26.89
CA PHE A 153 -5.42 8.94 26.56
C PHE A 153 -4.58 8.67 27.81
N ALA A 154 -4.12 7.43 27.97
CA ALA A 154 -3.23 7.03 29.08
C ALA A 154 -3.75 7.46 30.47
N LYS A 155 -5.03 7.26 30.74
CA LYS A 155 -5.75 7.69 31.98
C LYS A 155 -5.80 9.21 32.20
N ARG A 156 -5.56 9.99 31.18
CA ARG A 156 -5.62 11.46 31.14
C ARG A 156 -6.42 11.88 29.92
N PHE A 157 -6.44 13.19 29.62
CA PHE A 157 -7.19 13.73 28.48
C PHE A 157 -6.36 14.73 27.69
N PHE A 158 -6.73 14.92 26.44
CA PHE A 158 -6.32 16.06 25.63
C PHE A 158 -7.50 16.61 24.82
N LYS A 159 -7.40 17.86 24.40
CA LYS A 159 -8.41 18.50 23.56
C LYS A 159 -8.16 18.19 22.08
N GLY A 160 -9.20 18.02 21.28
CA GLY A 160 -9.06 17.80 19.85
C GLY A 160 -10.35 17.97 19.07
N LEU A 161 -10.21 18.14 17.76
CA LEU A 161 -11.33 18.17 16.84
C LEU A 161 -11.92 16.74 16.71
N PRO A 162 -13.23 16.54 16.95
CA PRO A 162 -13.87 15.26 16.68
C PRO A 162 -13.92 14.95 15.19
N ILE A 163 -13.59 13.73 14.82
CA ILE A 163 -13.65 13.23 13.43
C ILE A 163 -14.75 12.18 13.34
N THR A 164 -15.93 12.61 12.90
CA THR A 164 -17.18 11.86 13.00
C THR A 164 -17.53 11.03 11.76
N VAL A 165 -16.77 11.16 10.66
CA VAL A 165 -17.08 10.52 9.39
C VAL A 165 -16.13 9.36 9.08
N LYS A 166 -16.67 8.26 8.53
CA LYS A 166 -15.92 7.04 8.24
C LYS A 166 -14.93 7.22 7.08
N GLU A 167 -15.19 8.14 6.16
CA GLU A 167 -14.33 8.50 5.03
C GLU A 167 -12.99 9.09 5.50
N ALA A 168 -13.01 9.94 6.50
CA ALA A 168 -11.81 10.57 7.06
C ALA A 168 -11.06 9.66 8.04
N ASN A 169 -11.64 8.53 8.43
CA ASN A 169 -11.09 7.55 9.35
C ASN A 169 -10.70 6.21 8.69
N VAL A 170 -10.72 6.09 7.35
CA VAL A 170 -10.21 4.88 6.68
C VAL A 170 -8.81 4.55 7.21
N THR A 171 -8.63 3.31 7.66
CA THR A 171 -7.35 2.87 8.20
C THR A 171 -6.37 2.61 7.05
N TYR A 172 -5.22 3.24 7.08
CA TYR A 172 -4.20 3.13 6.01
C TYR A 172 -3.11 2.12 6.32
N ASP A 173 -2.73 2.02 7.59
CA ASP A 173 -1.69 1.11 8.05
C ASP A 173 -1.95 0.69 9.49
N ALA A 174 -1.35 -0.42 9.89
CA ALA A 174 -1.46 -0.95 11.24
C ALA A 174 -0.17 -1.63 11.71
N ALA A 175 0.05 -1.59 13.03
CA ALA A 175 1.14 -2.32 13.67
C ALA A 175 0.67 -2.93 15.00
N ILE A 176 1.27 -4.06 15.38
CA ILE A 176 0.99 -4.74 16.65
C ILE A 176 2.27 -4.81 17.46
N SER A 177 2.25 -4.25 18.67
CA SER A 177 3.34 -4.38 19.63
C SER A 177 2.80 -4.52 21.03
N GLY A 178 3.26 -5.54 21.77
CA GLY A 178 2.81 -5.82 23.12
C GLY A 178 1.29 -5.98 23.20
N ASN A 179 0.65 -5.12 23.96
CA ASN A 179 -0.80 -5.14 24.20
C ASN A 179 -1.57 -4.15 23.32
N TYR A 180 -0.92 -3.54 22.32
CA TYR A 180 -1.53 -2.51 21.48
C TYR A 180 -1.58 -2.90 20.00
N ILE A 181 -2.73 -2.61 19.38
CA ILE A 181 -2.87 -2.50 17.93
C ILE A 181 -2.92 -1.02 17.59
N TRP A 182 -1.97 -0.54 16.81
CA TRP A 182 -1.86 0.84 16.35
C TRP A 182 -2.44 0.94 14.95
N ILE A 183 -3.21 2.00 14.67
CA ILE A 183 -3.77 2.26 13.34
C ILE A 183 -3.62 3.73 12.97
N THR A 184 -3.47 3.97 11.69
CA THR A 184 -3.34 5.32 11.11
C THR A 184 -4.50 5.66 10.19
N SER A 185 -4.88 6.93 10.13
CA SER A 185 -5.88 7.43 9.19
C SER A 185 -5.70 8.91 8.89
N TRP A 186 -6.31 9.40 7.79
CA TRP A 186 -6.14 10.78 7.32
C TRP A 186 -6.45 11.81 8.40
N ALA A 187 -7.69 11.94 8.82
CA ALA A 187 -8.05 12.92 9.82
C ALA A 187 -8.26 12.32 11.23
N GLY A 188 -8.51 11.02 11.33
CA GLY A 188 -8.51 10.30 12.60
C GLY A 188 -7.13 10.25 13.26
N GLY A 189 -6.07 10.47 12.46
CA GLY A 189 -4.69 10.48 12.93
C GLY A 189 -4.24 9.10 13.41
N LEU A 190 -3.49 9.09 14.51
CA LEU A 190 -3.05 7.88 15.17
C LEU A 190 -4.07 7.45 16.24
N ARG A 191 -4.50 6.21 16.16
CA ARG A 191 -5.31 5.55 17.20
C ARG A 191 -4.63 4.27 17.65
N ARG A 192 -4.96 3.79 18.84
CA ARG A 192 -4.56 2.47 19.31
C ARG A 192 -5.69 1.76 20.03
N TYR A 193 -5.69 0.44 19.91
CA TYR A 193 -6.57 -0.44 20.68
C TYR A 193 -5.75 -1.17 21.75
N ASN A 194 -6.17 -1.07 23.00
CA ASN A 194 -5.61 -1.85 24.09
C ASN A 194 -6.34 -3.19 24.16
N ILE A 195 -5.66 -4.28 23.81
CA ILE A 195 -6.26 -5.62 23.68
C ILE A 195 -6.81 -6.13 25.02
N SER A 196 -6.08 -5.93 26.13
CA SER A 196 -6.50 -6.42 27.44
C SER A 196 -7.62 -5.58 28.06
N GLN A 197 -7.61 -4.27 27.85
CA GLN A 197 -8.61 -3.34 28.37
C GLN A 197 -9.83 -3.21 27.45
N LYS A 198 -9.71 -3.66 26.19
CA LYS A 198 -10.74 -3.57 25.15
C LYS A 198 -11.20 -2.13 24.87
N VAL A 199 -10.26 -1.19 24.83
CA VAL A 199 -10.53 0.26 24.69
C VAL A 199 -9.73 0.82 23.51
N TRP A 200 -10.40 1.62 22.68
CA TRP A 200 -9.77 2.47 21.67
C TRP A 200 -9.40 3.82 22.28
N GLU A 201 -8.21 4.31 21.95
CA GLU A 201 -7.72 5.64 22.29
C GLU A 201 -7.22 6.37 21.05
N ARG A 202 -7.51 7.67 20.95
CA ARG A 202 -6.73 8.54 20.06
C ARG A 202 -5.39 8.83 20.72
N VAL A 203 -4.35 9.00 19.90
CA VAL A 203 -3.00 9.25 20.39
C VAL A 203 -2.54 10.63 19.90
N PRO A 204 -2.19 11.55 20.81
CA PRO A 204 -1.71 12.87 20.42
C PRO A 204 -0.33 12.76 19.75
N LEU A 205 -0.15 13.46 18.63
CA LEU A 205 1.12 13.65 17.94
C LEU A 205 1.56 15.12 18.09
N PRO A 206 2.86 15.45 18.01
CA PRO A 206 3.34 16.84 18.04
C PRO A 206 2.63 17.73 17.01
N GLU A 207 2.50 19.01 17.29
CA GLU A 207 2.07 19.99 16.29
C GLU A 207 3.15 20.21 15.23
N ASP A 208 2.80 20.75 14.06
CA ASP A 208 3.71 20.89 12.91
C ASP A 208 5.03 21.60 13.24
N GLY A 209 4.99 22.58 14.16
CA GLY A 209 6.16 23.35 14.56
C GLY A 209 6.91 22.78 15.76
N ASP A 210 6.46 21.69 16.35
CA ASP A 210 7.03 21.14 17.55
C ASP A 210 7.89 19.92 17.27
N GLN A 211 9.12 19.93 17.77
CA GLN A 211 10.05 18.80 17.65
C GLN A 211 9.77 17.69 18.66
N THR A 212 9.02 17.98 19.73
CA THR A 212 8.73 17.01 20.79
C THR A 212 7.35 17.22 21.37
N LEU A 213 6.76 16.12 21.89
CA LEU A 213 5.56 16.17 22.73
C LEU A 213 5.73 15.15 23.87
N TYR A 214 5.81 15.63 25.11
CA TYR A 214 6.00 14.79 26.28
C TYR A 214 4.68 14.55 27.00
N THR A 215 4.04 13.39 26.75
CA THR A 215 2.77 13.03 27.36
C THR A 215 2.93 12.24 28.65
N CYS A 216 4.12 11.80 29.00
CA CYS A 216 4.37 11.03 30.22
C CYS A 216 4.54 11.94 31.45
N GLU A 217 4.96 13.17 31.26
CA GLU A 217 5.27 14.10 32.33
C GLU A 217 4.01 14.74 32.92
N SER A 218 3.82 14.63 34.23
CA SER A 218 2.64 15.18 34.92
C SER A 218 2.59 16.70 34.90
N SER A 219 3.74 17.38 34.82
CA SER A 219 3.85 18.84 34.71
C SER A 219 3.19 19.40 33.43
N ASN A 220 3.06 18.59 32.37
CA ASN A 220 2.44 18.98 31.12
C ASN A 220 0.91 18.93 31.14
N TYR A 221 0.31 18.63 32.32
CA TYR A 221 -1.14 18.56 32.47
C TYR A 221 -1.65 19.58 33.46
N GLU A 222 -2.81 20.15 33.17
CA GLU A 222 -3.60 20.92 34.10
C GLU A 222 -4.62 20.02 34.79
N ASN A 223 -4.82 20.24 36.11
CA ASN A 223 -5.87 19.55 36.85
C ASN A 223 -7.18 20.34 36.72
N THR A 224 -8.19 19.73 36.12
CA THR A 224 -9.50 20.32 35.90
C THR A 224 -10.59 19.46 36.53
N PRO A 225 -11.83 19.96 36.68
CA PRO A 225 -12.95 19.11 37.13
C PRO A 225 -13.19 17.87 36.26
N SER A 226 -12.79 17.90 35.01
CA SER A 226 -12.89 16.77 34.07
C SER A 226 -11.68 15.82 34.15
N GLY A 227 -10.66 16.12 34.95
CA GLY A 227 -9.44 15.34 35.07
C GLY A 227 -8.19 16.08 34.59
N TYR A 228 -7.10 15.33 34.37
CA TYR A 228 -5.83 15.89 33.91
C TYR A 228 -5.84 16.07 32.41
N ILE A 229 -5.81 17.32 31.93
CA ILE A 229 -5.86 17.71 30.53
C ILE A 229 -4.48 18.19 30.05
N LEU A 230 -3.99 17.71 28.93
CA LEU A 230 -2.73 18.15 28.31
C LEU A 230 -2.81 19.65 27.97
N LYS A 231 -1.83 20.42 28.46
CA LYS A 231 -1.76 21.87 28.31
C LYS A 231 -1.32 22.26 26.91
N ASP A 232 -1.77 23.42 26.47
CA ASP A 232 -1.29 24.08 25.24
C ASP A 232 -1.27 23.17 24.01
N PHE A 233 -2.21 22.21 23.95
CA PHE A 233 -2.32 21.21 22.90
C PHE A 233 -3.77 21.06 22.42
N TYR A 234 -3.92 21.01 21.10
CA TYR A 234 -5.19 20.71 20.44
C TYR A 234 -4.99 19.85 19.18
N LEU A 235 -5.45 18.62 19.19
CA LEU A 235 -5.35 17.74 18.02
C LEU A 235 -6.28 18.25 16.91
N ASN A 236 -5.71 18.79 15.83
CA ASN A 236 -6.46 19.35 14.70
C ASN A 236 -5.84 18.91 13.35
N PRO A 237 -6.43 17.92 12.65
CA PRO A 237 -5.93 17.44 11.37
C PRO A 237 -6.38 18.27 10.16
N ARG A 238 -6.95 19.44 10.34
CA ARG A 238 -7.27 20.34 9.21
C ARG A 238 -6.02 20.79 8.49
N ASP A 239 -6.19 21.31 7.29
CA ASP A 239 -5.08 21.94 6.58
C ASP A 239 -4.77 23.32 7.17
N PRO A 240 -3.50 23.63 7.44
CA PRO A 240 -3.12 24.96 7.97
C PRO A 240 -3.44 26.12 7.00
N TRP A 241 -3.81 25.80 5.76
CA TRP A 241 -4.13 26.75 4.70
C TRP A 241 -5.59 27.22 4.67
N ASP A 242 -6.44 26.77 5.60
CA ASP A 242 -7.87 27.13 5.66
C ASP A 242 -8.14 28.62 6.02
N GLY A 243 -7.19 29.49 5.75
CA GLY A 243 -7.31 30.94 5.93
C GLY A 243 -7.00 31.43 7.35
N VAL A 244 -6.59 30.55 8.26
CA VAL A 244 -6.15 30.88 9.62
C VAL A 244 -4.72 30.40 9.79
N SER A 245 -3.76 31.24 9.42
CA SER A 245 -2.42 30.81 9.07
C SER A 245 -1.31 31.15 10.07
N THR A 246 -1.58 31.32 11.35
CA THR A 246 -0.48 31.57 12.29
C THR A 246 -0.63 30.77 13.57
N LYS A 247 0.48 30.21 14.04
CA LYS A 247 0.62 29.52 15.34
C LYS A 247 0.13 30.36 16.54
N ASN A 248 -0.11 31.67 16.35
CA ASN A 248 -0.67 32.59 17.33
C ASN A 248 -2.20 32.70 17.28
N SER A 249 -2.87 32.02 16.34
CA SER A 249 -4.32 31.92 16.30
C SER A 249 -4.81 30.85 17.27
N ASP A 250 -6.09 30.90 17.63
CA ASP A 250 -6.72 29.87 18.48
C ASP A 250 -6.35 28.47 17.98
N PRO A 251 -5.73 27.58 18.80
CA PRO A 251 -5.35 26.21 18.42
C PRO A 251 -6.49 25.40 17.80
N LYS A 252 -7.75 25.75 18.10
CA LYS A 252 -8.94 25.14 17.49
C LYS A 252 -9.11 25.46 16.01
N THR A 253 -8.51 26.52 15.53
CA THR A 253 -8.60 27.00 14.14
C THR A 253 -7.35 26.73 13.34
N TYR A 254 -6.22 26.46 14.00
CA TYR A 254 -4.96 26.12 13.35
C TYR A 254 -4.88 24.62 13.09
N GLY A 255 -4.75 24.23 11.82
CA GLY A 255 -4.58 22.84 11.44
C GLY A 255 -3.12 22.39 11.46
N ASN A 256 -2.90 21.09 11.65
CA ASN A 256 -1.59 20.46 11.68
C ASN A 256 -1.54 19.26 10.72
N HIS A 257 -0.61 19.27 9.80
CA HIS A 257 -0.36 18.15 8.90
C HIS A 257 0.17 16.93 9.65
N ASN A 258 0.96 17.15 10.71
CA ASN A 258 1.47 16.06 11.55
C ASN A 258 0.36 15.28 12.28
N HIS A 259 -0.85 15.83 12.37
CA HIS A 259 -2.00 15.12 12.93
C HIS A 259 -2.72 14.19 11.93
N LYS A 260 -2.23 14.10 10.68
CA LYS A 260 -2.69 13.16 9.65
C LYS A 260 -1.68 12.03 9.53
N ALA A 261 -2.08 10.80 9.85
CA ALA A 261 -1.17 9.67 9.90
C ALA A 261 -1.41 8.69 8.74
N PHE A 262 -0.32 8.15 8.15
CA PHE A 262 -0.37 7.26 6.99
C PHE A 262 0.25 5.89 7.23
N SER A 263 1.37 5.84 7.96
CA SER A 263 2.09 4.60 8.18
C SER A 263 2.52 4.46 9.64
N VAL A 264 2.67 3.23 10.12
CA VAL A 264 3.07 2.94 11.49
C VAL A 264 3.85 1.64 11.57
N ILE A 265 4.94 1.66 12.33
CA ILE A 265 5.61 0.45 12.80
C ILE A 265 5.76 0.53 14.33
N ALA A 266 5.66 -0.60 15.00
CA ALA A 266 5.78 -0.67 16.45
C ALA A 266 6.53 -1.93 16.87
N TYR A 267 7.47 -1.78 17.79
CA TYR A 267 8.25 -2.88 18.34
C TYR A 267 8.71 -2.54 19.76
N SER A 268 8.67 -3.52 20.65
CA SER A 268 9.01 -3.28 22.06
C SER A 268 8.19 -2.11 22.63
N ASP A 269 8.84 -1.09 23.13
CA ASP A 269 8.28 0.17 23.65
C ASP A 269 8.31 1.33 22.63
N THR A 270 8.78 1.08 21.42
CA THR A 270 8.97 2.12 20.40
C THR A 270 7.89 2.02 19.32
N VAL A 271 7.33 3.17 18.96
CA VAL A 271 6.42 3.32 17.81
C VAL A 271 6.90 4.43 16.89
N TRP A 272 6.93 4.16 15.60
CA TRP A 272 7.22 5.16 14.57
C TRP A 272 5.98 5.40 13.75
N VAL A 273 5.70 6.66 13.44
CA VAL A 273 4.49 7.08 12.72
C VAL A 273 4.89 8.03 11.60
N GLY A 274 4.56 7.64 10.37
CA GLY A 274 4.65 8.51 9.21
C GLY A 274 3.37 9.33 9.05
N THR A 275 3.53 10.63 8.83
CA THR A 275 2.43 11.60 8.78
C THR A 275 2.47 12.44 7.51
N ALA A 276 1.61 13.44 7.40
CA ALA A 276 1.66 14.44 6.34
C ALA A 276 2.73 15.54 6.59
N ASN A 277 3.50 15.43 7.67
CA ASN A 277 4.60 16.34 7.99
C ASN A 277 5.82 15.60 8.56
N GLY A 278 6.21 14.49 7.95
CA GLY A 278 7.41 13.75 8.33
C GLY A 278 7.13 12.53 9.20
N VAL A 279 8.07 12.24 10.10
CA VAL A 279 8.10 11.02 10.92
C VAL A 279 8.11 11.37 12.41
N ASN A 280 7.35 10.64 13.20
CA ASN A 280 7.36 10.74 14.65
C ASN A 280 7.89 9.44 15.27
N ARG A 281 8.85 9.53 16.19
CA ARG A 281 9.30 8.43 17.05
C ARG A 281 8.71 8.59 18.43
N GLY A 282 7.92 7.62 18.88
CA GLY A 282 7.32 7.58 20.19
C GLY A 282 7.95 6.51 21.08
N ILE A 283 8.19 6.85 22.35
CA ILE A 283 8.58 5.88 23.38
C ILE A 283 7.39 5.74 24.34
N VAL A 284 6.87 4.53 24.43
CA VAL A 284 5.69 4.18 25.24
C VAL A 284 6.13 3.94 26.68
N GLY A 285 5.59 4.73 27.61
CA GLY A 285 5.84 4.55 29.05
C GLY A 285 4.91 3.51 29.69
N ASP A 286 5.21 3.13 30.93
CA ASP A 286 4.53 2.05 31.69
C ASP A 286 3.02 2.23 31.82
N ASN A 287 2.54 3.47 31.87
CA ASN A 287 1.10 3.80 31.95
C ASN A 287 0.43 3.95 30.58
N GLY A 288 1.16 3.67 29.50
CA GLY A 288 0.70 3.82 28.11
C GLY A 288 0.80 5.25 27.55
N CYS A 289 1.38 6.21 28.27
CA CYS A 289 1.74 7.51 27.71
C CYS A 289 2.82 7.36 26.62
N VAL A 290 3.01 8.34 25.75
CA VAL A 290 4.03 8.31 24.71
C VAL A 290 4.79 9.63 24.68
N ASN A 291 6.10 9.57 24.76
CA ASN A 291 6.96 10.72 24.53
C ASN A 291 7.46 10.71 23.08
N TRP A 292 7.20 11.79 22.37
CA TRP A 292 7.45 11.91 20.94
C TRP A 292 8.67 12.75 20.61
N THR A 293 9.38 12.35 19.56
CA THR A 293 10.32 13.18 18.79
C THR A 293 9.82 13.25 17.35
N HIS A 294 9.77 14.43 16.77
CA HIS A 294 9.25 14.71 15.44
C HIS A 294 10.37 15.13 14.49
N TYR A 295 10.46 14.47 13.35
CA TYR A 295 11.44 14.68 12.28
C TYR A 295 10.74 15.18 11.03
N THR A 296 11.27 16.25 10.41
CA THR A 296 10.64 16.91 9.26
C THR A 296 11.61 17.07 8.08
N PRO A 297 11.13 17.26 6.84
CA PRO A 297 12.00 17.57 5.71
C PRO A 297 12.86 18.82 5.93
N ALA A 298 12.29 19.84 6.55
CA ALA A 298 12.96 21.12 6.74
C ALA A 298 14.08 21.10 7.80
N ALA A 299 13.93 20.27 8.86
CA ALA A 299 14.87 20.23 9.99
C ALA A 299 15.84 19.05 9.91
N ASP A 300 15.38 17.90 9.37
CA ASP A 300 16.06 16.62 9.56
C ASP A 300 16.47 15.93 8.26
N ASN A 301 16.35 16.62 7.11
CA ASN A 301 16.76 16.10 5.81
C ASN A 301 15.95 14.87 5.33
N LEU A 302 14.68 14.75 5.71
CA LEU A 302 13.76 13.84 5.08
C LEU A 302 13.47 14.27 3.64
N SER A 303 13.28 13.32 2.73
CA SER A 303 13.06 13.62 1.30
C SER A 303 11.72 14.29 1.01
N GLY A 304 10.68 13.97 1.77
CA GLY A 304 9.36 14.54 1.61
C GLY A 304 8.50 14.43 2.86
N GLY A 305 7.52 15.33 2.98
CA GLY A 305 6.66 15.44 4.17
C GLY A 305 5.62 14.35 4.29
N PHE A 306 5.08 13.81 3.19
CA PHE A 306 4.11 12.71 3.25
C PHE A 306 4.82 11.37 3.37
N VAL A 307 4.86 10.79 4.58
CA VAL A 307 5.51 9.51 4.84
C VAL A 307 4.48 8.39 4.82
N VAL A 308 4.41 7.70 3.68
CA VAL A 308 3.35 6.74 3.35
C VAL A 308 3.71 5.28 3.65
N GLY A 309 4.95 5.00 3.99
CA GLY A 309 5.41 3.66 4.35
C GLY A 309 6.60 3.71 5.29
N LEU A 310 6.63 2.80 6.25
CA LEU A 310 7.72 2.64 7.21
C LEU A 310 8.17 1.19 7.25
N ALA A 311 9.46 0.95 7.46
CA ALA A 311 9.99 -0.37 7.78
C ALA A 311 11.13 -0.28 8.80
N LEU A 312 11.23 -1.30 9.63
CA LEU A 312 12.34 -1.49 10.56
C LEU A 312 13.23 -2.62 10.03
N GLN A 313 14.51 -2.35 9.90
CA GLN A 313 15.53 -3.34 9.60
C GLN A 313 16.41 -3.55 10.82
N GLU A 314 16.46 -4.79 11.28
CA GLU A 314 17.38 -5.19 12.33
C GLU A 314 18.60 -5.88 11.71
N TYR A 315 19.79 -5.37 12.01
CA TYR A 315 21.04 -5.92 11.51
C TYR A 315 22.13 -5.86 12.57
N LYS A 316 22.58 -7.03 13.05
CA LYS A 316 23.65 -7.16 14.05
C LYS A 316 23.48 -6.24 15.27
N GLY A 317 22.26 -6.11 15.77
CA GLY A 317 21.92 -5.27 16.91
C GLY A 317 21.70 -3.79 16.59
N HIS A 318 21.86 -3.37 15.34
CA HIS A 318 21.48 -2.04 14.88
C HIS A 318 20.05 -2.02 14.37
N GLN A 319 19.36 -0.91 14.60
CA GLN A 319 18.03 -0.64 14.11
C GLN A 319 18.10 0.47 13.05
N ILE A 320 17.73 0.12 11.83
CA ILE A 320 17.66 1.04 10.69
C ILE A 320 16.18 1.28 10.41
N VAL A 321 15.75 2.53 10.41
CA VAL A 321 14.38 2.93 10.09
C VAL A 321 14.34 3.45 8.67
N TRP A 322 13.41 2.93 7.88
CA TRP A 322 13.18 3.29 6.50
C TRP A 322 11.84 4.01 6.38
N ALA A 323 11.80 5.12 5.64
CA ALA A 323 10.62 5.94 5.43
C ALA A 323 10.43 6.22 3.94
N ALA A 324 9.33 5.72 3.38
CA ALA A 324 8.91 6.03 2.03
C ALA A 324 8.16 7.36 2.02
N SER A 325 8.73 8.37 1.38
CA SER A 325 8.19 9.72 1.36
C SER A 325 7.64 10.10 -0.02
N VAL A 326 6.61 10.92 -0.01
CA VAL A 326 6.05 11.58 -1.19
C VAL A 326 6.09 13.08 -0.97
N THR A 327 6.33 13.83 -2.03
CA THR A 327 6.38 15.30 -2.03
C THR A 327 5.09 15.91 -1.45
N ALA A 328 5.21 16.71 -0.41
CA ALA A 328 4.13 17.47 0.20
C ALA A 328 4.23 18.96 -0.15
N ALA A 329 5.46 19.49 -0.31
CA ALA A 329 5.73 20.90 -0.52
C ALA A 329 6.78 21.14 -1.61
N ALA A 330 6.94 22.39 -2.02
CA ALA A 330 7.98 22.79 -2.97
C ALA A 330 9.38 22.56 -2.35
N GLY A 331 10.27 21.98 -3.14
CA GLY A 331 11.63 21.64 -2.69
C GLY A 331 11.80 20.23 -2.13
N GLU A 332 10.70 19.51 -1.92
CA GLU A 332 10.71 18.10 -1.54
C GLU A 332 10.73 17.17 -2.76
N THR A 333 11.11 15.92 -2.53
CA THR A 333 11.11 14.88 -3.56
C THR A 333 10.50 13.59 -3.04
N SER A 334 9.84 12.84 -3.92
CA SER A 334 9.42 11.47 -3.61
C SER A 334 10.66 10.57 -3.61
N ALA A 335 10.92 9.88 -2.51
CA ALA A 335 12.10 9.05 -2.35
C ALA A 335 11.97 8.12 -1.14
N VAL A 336 13.05 7.44 -0.79
CA VAL A 336 13.18 6.70 0.47
C VAL A 336 14.21 7.41 1.34
N SER A 337 13.80 7.82 2.53
CA SER A 337 14.71 8.27 3.59
C SER A 337 15.01 7.13 4.56
N PHE A 338 16.21 7.11 5.16
CA PHE A 338 16.55 6.13 6.18
C PHE A 338 17.47 6.72 7.25
N SER A 339 17.35 6.18 8.46
CA SER A 339 18.21 6.50 9.60
C SER A 339 18.84 5.24 10.14
N ILE A 340 20.17 5.27 10.39
CA ILE A 340 20.93 4.16 10.98
C ILE A 340 21.21 4.37 12.47
N ASP A 341 20.77 5.49 13.04
CA ASP A 341 21.04 5.99 14.38
C ASP A 341 19.78 6.37 15.16
N ARG A 342 18.66 5.71 14.86
CA ARG A 342 17.34 5.91 15.52
C ARG A 342 16.77 7.32 15.33
N GLY A 343 17.01 7.94 14.18
CA GLY A 343 16.46 9.23 13.79
C GLY A 343 17.36 10.43 14.08
N GLU A 344 18.57 10.24 14.64
CA GLU A 344 19.50 11.36 14.87
C GLU A 344 20.00 11.96 13.56
N SER A 345 20.14 11.14 12.52
CA SER A 345 20.43 11.60 11.16
C SER A 345 19.60 10.85 10.12
N TRP A 346 19.26 11.52 9.03
CA TRP A 346 18.52 10.95 7.92
C TRP A 346 19.26 11.09 6.60
N HIS A 347 19.19 10.06 5.78
CA HIS A 347 19.81 9.95 4.47
C HIS A 347 18.75 9.63 3.43
N THR A 348 18.88 10.17 2.22
CA THR A 348 17.94 9.95 1.11
C THR A 348 18.53 9.02 0.07
N THR A 349 17.70 8.16 -0.51
CA THR A 349 18.00 7.24 -1.62
C THR A 349 16.76 7.02 -2.48
N LEU A 350 16.89 6.45 -3.69
CA LEU A 350 15.82 6.30 -4.67
C LEU A 350 15.10 7.62 -4.97
N ASP A 351 15.87 8.67 -5.17
CA ASP A 351 15.38 10.01 -5.44
C ASP A 351 14.51 10.05 -6.72
N GLY A 352 13.36 10.71 -6.64
CA GLY A 352 12.36 10.75 -7.70
C GLY A 352 11.44 9.52 -7.79
N GLU A 353 11.67 8.46 -6.99
CA GLU A 353 10.85 7.24 -7.04
C GLU A 353 9.61 7.35 -6.14
N ARG A 354 8.43 7.08 -6.72
CA ARG A 354 7.19 6.98 -5.94
C ARG A 354 7.04 5.59 -5.34
N VAL A 355 7.21 5.51 -4.05
CA VAL A 355 7.14 4.26 -3.28
C VAL A 355 5.76 4.06 -2.67
N TYR A 356 5.29 2.82 -2.64
CA TYR A 356 4.02 2.40 -2.05
C TYR A 356 4.19 1.57 -0.79
N ASN A 357 5.18 0.68 -0.79
CA ASN A 357 5.44 -0.21 0.34
C ASN A 357 6.93 -0.53 0.43
N ILE A 358 7.38 -0.83 1.64
CA ILE A 358 8.78 -1.13 1.92
C ILE A 358 8.84 -2.26 2.96
N THR A 359 9.71 -3.21 2.74
CA THR A 359 9.99 -4.28 3.70
C THR A 359 11.48 -4.55 3.80
N SER A 360 11.90 -5.05 4.92
CA SER A 360 13.31 -5.35 5.17
C SER A 360 13.51 -6.66 5.93
N THR A 361 14.65 -7.25 5.73
CA THR A 361 15.09 -8.42 6.47
C THR A 361 16.60 -8.54 6.42
N ASP A 362 17.26 -8.78 7.55
CA ASP A 362 18.72 -8.87 7.66
C ASP A 362 19.45 -7.76 6.86
N SER A 363 20.12 -8.11 5.76
CA SER A 363 20.83 -7.15 4.89
C SER A 363 20.02 -6.67 3.69
N ILE A 364 18.77 -7.13 3.52
CA ILE A 364 17.97 -6.87 2.32
C ILE A 364 16.85 -5.88 2.63
N VAL A 365 16.68 -4.87 1.78
CA VAL A 365 15.50 -4.02 1.74
C VAL A 365 14.86 -4.13 0.36
N LEU A 366 13.56 -4.30 0.35
CA LEU A 366 12.72 -4.39 -0.85
C LEU A 366 11.74 -3.23 -0.85
N VAL A 367 11.64 -2.55 -1.98
CA VAL A 367 10.77 -1.38 -2.15
C VAL A 367 9.82 -1.62 -3.32
N ALA A 368 8.54 -1.61 -3.02
CA ALA A 368 7.46 -1.64 -3.99
C ALA A 368 7.16 -0.22 -4.48
N SER A 369 7.20 0.02 -5.78
CA SER A 369 7.11 1.36 -6.33
C SER A 369 6.30 1.44 -7.63
N LYS A 370 6.03 2.66 -8.07
CA LYS A 370 5.39 2.94 -9.36
C LYS A 370 6.17 2.35 -10.54
N SER A 371 7.48 2.26 -10.45
CA SER A 371 8.33 1.78 -11.55
C SER A 371 8.78 0.33 -11.41
N GLY A 372 8.38 -0.37 -10.36
CA GLY A 372 8.69 -1.79 -10.15
C GLY A 372 9.15 -2.12 -8.73
N LEU A 373 9.82 -3.26 -8.61
CA LEU A 373 10.43 -3.73 -7.38
C LEU A 373 11.92 -3.37 -7.36
N TRP A 374 12.34 -2.67 -6.30
CA TRP A 374 13.75 -2.39 -6.03
C TRP A 374 14.27 -3.23 -4.87
N LYS A 375 15.53 -3.61 -4.93
CA LYS A 375 16.25 -4.36 -3.89
C LYS A 375 17.60 -3.73 -3.65
N THR A 376 18.00 -3.57 -2.37
CA THR A 376 19.38 -3.19 -2.03
C THR A 376 20.36 -4.29 -2.41
N VAL A 377 21.53 -3.89 -2.91
CA VAL A 377 22.63 -4.79 -3.27
C VAL A 377 23.89 -4.49 -2.47
N THR A 378 23.73 -4.02 -1.22
CA THR A 378 24.82 -3.76 -0.30
C THR A 378 25.05 -4.94 0.63
N ASP A 379 26.33 -5.23 0.93
CA ASP A 379 26.71 -6.25 1.90
C ASP A 379 26.62 -5.74 3.35
N ASN A 380 26.66 -4.42 3.53
CA ASN A 380 26.55 -3.78 4.83
C ASN A 380 25.39 -2.76 4.85
N PRO A 381 24.26 -3.09 5.51
CA PRO A 381 23.11 -2.18 5.62
C PRO A 381 23.38 -0.88 6.37
N LEU A 382 24.48 -0.80 7.13
CA LEU A 382 24.86 0.43 7.84
C LEU A 382 25.58 1.44 6.94
N ASP A 383 26.01 1.06 5.75
CA ASP A 383 26.62 2.00 4.80
C ASP A 383 25.56 3.00 4.33
N VAL A 384 25.91 4.28 4.28
CA VAL A 384 25.01 5.32 3.79
C VAL A 384 24.81 5.26 2.26
N ALA A 385 25.78 4.72 1.54
CA ALA A 385 25.59 4.43 0.12
C ALA A 385 24.69 3.20 -0.07
N LYS A 386 23.58 3.36 -0.76
CA LYS A 386 22.61 2.31 -1.01
C LYS A 386 22.47 2.03 -2.51
N PRO A 387 23.33 1.18 -3.07
CA PRO A 387 23.13 0.74 -4.45
C PRO A 387 21.86 -0.14 -4.54
N TRP A 388 21.08 0.07 -5.59
CA TRP A 388 19.83 -0.62 -5.84
C TRP A 388 19.85 -1.38 -7.15
N ALA A 389 19.25 -2.56 -7.16
CA ALA A 389 18.91 -3.30 -8.36
C ALA A 389 17.39 -3.33 -8.54
N LYS A 390 16.94 -3.19 -9.78
CA LYS A 390 15.54 -3.30 -10.13
C LYS A 390 15.23 -4.72 -10.55
N TYR A 391 14.24 -5.30 -9.88
CA TYR A 391 13.71 -6.61 -10.24
C TYR A 391 12.69 -6.48 -11.35
N LYS A 392 12.82 -7.36 -12.34
CA LYS A 392 11.77 -7.56 -13.36
C LYS A 392 11.27 -8.98 -13.22
N PRO A 393 9.94 -9.22 -13.17
CA PRO A 393 9.41 -10.56 -13.28
C PRO A 393 9.92 -11.19 -14.58
N ALA A 394 10.71 -12.25 -14.47
CA ALA A 394 11.26 -12.94 -15.61
C ALA A 394 10.33 -14.08 -16.02
N LYS A 395 10.36 -14.42 -17.31
CA LYS A 395 9.51 -15.43 -17.90
C LYS A 395 9.95 -16.81 -17.49
N GLN A 396 8.97 -17.62 -17.14
CA GLN A 396 9.17 -19.04 -16.97
C GLN A 396 9.01 -19.75 -18.31
N ALA A 397 9.98 -20.60 -18.68
CA ALA A 397 9.84 -21.52 -19.79
C ALA A 397 9.02 -22.74 -19.35
N ILE A 398 8.08 -23.17 -20.17
CA ILE A 398 7.38 -24.45 -20.03
C ILE A 398 7.83 -25.40 -21.14
N LYS A 399 7.91 -26.70 -20.85
CA LYS A 399 8.25 -27.71 -21.86
C LYS A 399 7.00 -28.33 -22.47
N ILE A 400 6.95 -28.39 -23.78
CA ILE A 400 5.95 -29.17 -24.55
C ILE A 400 6.72 -30.13 -25.42
N GLY A 401 6.75 -31.41 -25.03
CA GLY A 401 7.64 -32.38 -25.63
C GLY A 401 9.10 -32.04 -25.42
N SER A 402 9.87 -31.91 -26.49
CA SER A 402 11.28 -31.48 -26.47
C SER A 402 11.48 -29.96 -26.63
N THR A 403 10.40 -29.20 -26.80
CA THR A 403 10.46 -27.76 -27.12
C THR A 403 10.21 -26.94 -25.87
N ASP A 404 11.11 -25.99 -25.56
CA ASP A 404 10.89 -24.97 -24.55
C ASP A 404 10.00 -23.89 -25.14
N LEU A 405 8.89 -23.59 -24.44
CA LEU A 405 8.04 -22.44 -24.71
C LEU A 405 8.18 -21.43 -23.58
N TYR A 406 8.57 -20.22 -23.92
CA TYR A 406 8.66 -19.14 -22.97
C TYR A 406 7.25 -18.68 -22.58
N SER A 407 6.98 -18.73 -21.28
CA SER A 407 5.69 -18.34 -20.74
C SER A 407 5.42 -16.86 -21.02
N MET A 408 4.17 -16.54 -21.36
CA MET A 408 3.68 -15.17 -21.44
C MET A 408 2.90 -14.77 -20.19
N ASP A 409 2.90 -15.62 -19.18
CA ASP A 409 2.27 -15.31 -17.90
C ASP A 409 3.20 -14.42 -17.08
N GLU A 410 2.88 -13.14 -17.02
CA GLU A 410 3.59 -12.13 -16.23
C GLU A 410 2.60 -11.16 -15.61
N ILE A 411 3.03 -10.43 -14.58
CA ILE A 411 2.25 -9.30 -14.07
C ILE A 411 2.18 -8.23 -15.17
N LEU A 412 0.96 -7.78 -15.49
CA LEU A 412 0.70 -6.86 -16.57
C LEU A 412 0.98 -5.38 -16.22
N SER A 413 1.28 -5.10 -14.94
CA SER A 413 1.66 -3.78 -14.46
C SER A 413 3.11 -3.81 -13.98
N ASP A 414 3.91 -2.83 -14.37
CA ASP A 414 5.22 -2.61 -13.77
C ASP A 414 5.07 -2.08 -12.33
N GLU A 415 3.92 -1.49 -12.00
CA GLU A 415 3.63 -0.92 -10.68
C GLU A 415 3.44 -2.03 -9.65
N VAL A 416 4.31 -2.07 -8.66
CA VAL A 416 4.28 -2.99 -7.52
C VAL A 416 3.76 -2.22 -6.30
N VAL A 417 2.71 -2.72 -5.67
CA VAL A 417 2.01 -2.04 -4.57
C VAL A 417 2.38 -2.63 -3.22
N GLY A 418 2.45 -3.97 -3.14
CA GLY A 418 2.82 -4.70 -1.93
C GLY A 418 4.07 -5.53 -2.16
N VAL A 419 4.90 -5.69 -1.14
CA VAL A 419 6.08 -6.54 -1.19
C VAL A 419 6.32 -7.20 0.15
N SER A 420 6.75 -8.46 0.13
CA SER A 420 7.12 -9.18 1.33
C SER A 420 8.28 -10.13 1.07
N TYR A 421 9.14 -10.28 2.07
CA TYR A 421 10.18 -11.29 2.11
C TYR A 421 9.72 -12.43 3.00
N ASP A 422 9.48 -13.59 2.40
CA ASP A 422 8.88 -14.75 3.05
C ASP A 422 9.97 -15.78 3.39
N LYS A 423 10.22 -15.97 4.68
CA LYS A 423 11.19 -16.92 5.25
C LYS A 423 10.58 -18.25 5.70
N ARG A 424 9.30 -18.48 5.39
CA ARG A 424 8.66 -19.74 5.78
C ARG A 424 9.45 -20.95 5.25
N PRO A 425 9.51 -22.07 5.97
CA PRO A 425 10.44 -23.17 5.69
C PRO A 425 10.08 -24.03 4.46
N PHE A 426 9.10 -23.61 3.68
CA PHE A 426 8.65 -24.32 2.48
C PHE A 426 9.58 -24.18 1.26
N TYR A 427 10.55 -23.26 1.33
CA TYR A 427 11.37 -22.89 0.16
C TYR A 427 12.75 -23.53 0.23
N SER A 428 13.18 -24.16 -0.85
CA SER A 428 14.51 -24.77 -0.97
C SER A 428 15.65 -23.71 -0.89
N SER A 429 15.35 -22.47 -1.20
CA SER A 429 16.26 -21.31 -1.12
C SER A 429 16.24 -20.63 0.25
N SER A 430 15.63 -21.21 1.26
CA SER A 430 15.42 -20.65 2.62
C SER A 430 14.53 -19.41 2.68
N ALA A 431 14.17 -18.79 1.56
CA ALA A 431 13.27 -17.66 1.51
C ALA A 431 12.81 -17.35 0.07
N THR A 432 11.79 -16.54 -0.07
CA THR A 432 11.30 -16.03 -1.37
C THR A 432 10.75 -14.62 -1.25
N VAL A 433 10.56 -13.96 -2.38
CA VAL A 433 9.93 -12.64 -2.48
C VAL A 433 8.54 -12.79 -3.06
N TRP A 434 7.57 -12.17 -2.40
CA TRP A 434 6.23 -11.99 -2.91
C TRP A 434 6.01 -10.53 -3.30
N ILE A 435 5.34 -10.30 -4.40
CA ILE A 435 4.91 -8.96 -4.82
C ILE A 435 3.41 -8.96 -5.11
N GLY A 436 2.77 -7.88 -4.68
CA GLY A 436 1.39 -7.55 -4.99
C GLY A 436 1.33 -6.41 -5.99
N SER A 437 0.42 -6.50 -6.93
CA SER A 437 0.17 -5.47 -7.94
C SER A 437 -1.33 -5.23 -8.11
N TRP A 438 -1.69 -4.35 -9.04
CA TRP A 438 -3.08 -4.17 -9.45
C TRP A 438 -3.61 -5.34 -10.30
N ASP A 439 -2.73 -6.19 -10.83
CA ASP A 439 -3.05 -7.29 -11.74
C ASP A 439 -2.57 -8.66 -11.23
N GLY A 440 -2.52 -8.84 -9.96
CA GLY A 440 -2.23 -10.13 -9.36
C GLY A 440 -1.09 -10.14 -8.36
N LEU A 441 -0.87 -11.33 -7.86
CA LEU A 441 0.19 -11.69 -6.94
C LEU A 441 1.28 -12.44 -7.70
N ALA A 442 2.55 -12.18 -7.42
CA ALA A 442 3.63 -13.01 -7.93
C ALA A 442 4.59 -13.42 -6.83
N ARG A 443 5.15 -14.63 -6.99
CA ARG A 443 6.19 -15.17 -6.12
C ARG A 443 7.43 -15.48 -6.94
N ALA A 444 8.60 -15.06 -6.46
CA ALA A 444 9.87 -15.45 -7.04
C ALA A 444 10.11 -16.95 -6.81
N LEU A 445 10.55 -17.66 -7.84
CA LEU A 445 10.89 -19.09 -7.77
C LEU A 445 12.39 -19.33 -7.53
N ASP A 446 13.16 -18.26 -7.56
CA ASP A 446 14.61 -18.28 -7.30
C ASP A 446 15.05 -17.02 -6.53
N PRO A 447 16.20 -17.08 -5.81
CA PRO A 447 16.68 -15.97 -4.97
C PRO A 447 17.03 -14.69 -5.76
N ASN A 448 17.26 -14.82 -7.05
CA ASN A 448 17.65 -13.72 -7.93
C ASN A 448 16.45 -13.03 -8.59
N GLY A 449 15.24 -13.55 -8.37
CA GLY A 449 14.03 -13.02 -8.99
C GLY A 449 14.03 -13.11 -10.52
N THR A 450 14.61 -14.19 -11.08
CA THR A 450 14.66 -14.42 -12.52
C THR A 450 13.47 -15.18 -13.04
N ASN A 451 12.83 -15.98 -12.18
CA ASN A 451 11.60 -16.72 -12.50
C ASN A 451 10.51 -16.40 -11.47
N TRP A 452 9.28 -16.24 -11.95
CA TRP A 452 8.14 -15.91 -11.13
C TRP A 452 6.95 -16.81 -11.40
N GLN A 453 6.24 -17.17 -10.35
CA GLN A 453 4.90 -17.74 -10.39
C GLN A 453 3.89 -16.63 -10.21
N VAL A 454 2.96 -16.49 -11.14
CA VAL A 454 1.89 -15.49 -11.08
C VAL A 454 0.59 -16.14 -10.66
N TYR A 455 -0.13 -15.48 -9.77
CA TYR A 455 -1.44 -15.89 -9.26
C TYR A 455 -2.46 -14.79 -9.57
N ARG A 456 -3.53 -15.16 -10.27
CA ARG A 456 -4.64 -14.28 -10.62
C ARG A 456 -5.97 -14.92 -10.26
N THR A 457 -7.01 -14.12 -10.17
CA THR A 457 -8.37 -14.64 -10.15
C THR A 457 -8.59 -15.50 -11.40
N LYS A 458 -9.43 -16.51 -11.29
CA LYS A 458 -9.83 -17.28 -12.47
C LYS A 458 -10.66 -16.39 -13.40
N TYR A 459 -9.99 -15.78 -14.36
CA TYR A 459 -10.71 -15.24 -15.50
C TYR A 459 -11.28 -16.42 -16.31
N ASP A 460 -12.47 -16.19 -16.88
CA ASP A 460 -12.99 -17.09 -17.89
C ASP A 460 -11.90 -17.27 -18.97
N ALA A 461 -11.45 -18.51 -19.19
CA ALA A 461 -10.39 -18.85 -20.15
C ALA A 461 -10.77 -18.43 -21.59
N SER A 462 -12.03 -18.04 -21.83
CA SER A 462 -12.49 -17.44 -23.07
C SER A 462 -12.16 -15.96 -23.21
N LYS A 463 -11.78 -15.26 -22.13
CA LYS A 463 -11.53 -13.82 -22.17
C LYS A 463 -10.09 -13.51 -22.50
N VAL A 464 -9.94 -12.52 -23.36
CA VAL A 464 -8.69 -11.79 -23.62
C VAL A 464 -8.90 -10.35 -23.19
N TYR A 465 -7.89 -9.70 -22.63
CA TYR A 465 -7.98 -8.30 -22.21
C TYR A 465 -6.63 -7.60 -22.34
N ALA A 466 -6.68 -6.27 -22.39
CA ALA A 466 -5.51 -5.41 -22.37
C ALA A 466 -5.47 -4.64 -21.05
N TYR A 467 -4.28 -4.50 -20.46
CA TYR A 467 -4.07 -3.77 -19.22
C TYR A 467 -2.79 -2.92 -19.30
N PRO A 468 -2.85 -1.67 -18.84
CA PRO A 468 -4.04 -0.94 -18.43
C PRO A 468 -4.95 -0.57 -19.61
N ASN A 469 -6.24 -0.36 -19.34
CA ASN A 469 -7.20 0.12 -20.32
C ASN A 469 -8.22 1.04 -19.61
N PRO A 470 -8.19 2.37 -19.85
CA PRO A 470 -7.41 3.09 -20.86
C PRO A 470 -5.90 3.00 -20.68
N PHE A 471 -5.16 3.09 -21.79
CA PHE A 471 -3.71 3.05 -21.84
C PHE A 471 -3.13 4.42 -22.17
N SER A 472 -2.19 4.90 -21.35
CA SER A 472 -1.33 6.05 -21.66
C SER A 472 0.10 5.58 -21.91
N PRO A 473 0.64 5.79 -23.13
CA PRO A 473 2.03 5.43 -23.43
C PRO A 473 3.06 6.23 -22.62
N TYR A 474 2.66 7.36 -22.03
CA TYR A 474 3.54 8.23 -21.26
C TYR A 474 3.46 8.03 -19.74
N GLU A 475 2.39 7.35 -19.27
CA GLU A 475 2.13 7.17 -17.84
C GLU A 475 2.29 5.72 -17.37
N HIS A 476 1.99 4.75 -18.25
CA HIS A 476 1.86 3.35 -17.85
C HIS A 476 3.04 2.49 -18.29
N ASN A 477 3.49 1.60 -17.40
CA ASN A 477 4.47 0.55 -17.68
C ASN A 477 5.73 1.07 -18.38
N GLN A 478 6.39 2.04 -17.74
CA GLN A 478 7.56 2.76 -18.28
C GLN A 478 8.88 2.00 -18.11
N VAL A 479 8.89 0.82 -17.52
CA VAL A 479 10.11 0.04 -17.30
C VAL A 479 10.74 -0.39 -18.62
N GLY A 480 11.95 0.06 -18.83
CA GLY A 480 12.68 -0.20 -20.09
C GLY A 480 12.57 0.93 -21.11
N GLY A 481 12.03 2.10 -20.75
CA GLY A 481 12.11 3.34 -21.53
C GLY A 481 10.98 3.56 -22.53
N ALA A 482 9.93 2.74 -22.53
CA ALA A 482 8.71 2.95 -23.31
C ALA A 482 7.51 2.40 -22.56
N GLY A 483 6.40 3.15 -22.55
CA GLY A 483 5.15 2.67 -21.98
C GLY A 483 4.55 1.52 -22.77
N TYR A 484 3.96 0.57 -22.07
CA TYR A 484 3.35 -0.59 -22.69
C TYR A 484 1.95 -0.86 -22.15
N VAL A 485 1.04 -1.25 -23.05
CA VAL A 485 -0.14 -2.03 -22.69
C VAL A 485 0.20 -3.51 -22.84
N HIS A 486 -0.03 -4.28 -21.80
CA HIS A 486 0.12 -5.73 -21.82
C HIS A 486 -1.19 -6.39 -22.22
N ILE A 487 -1.11 -7.53 -22.89
CA ILE A 487 -2.28 -8.27 -23.35
C ILE A 487 -2.27 -9.66 -22.71
N TYR A 488 -3.33 -9.94 -21.98
CA TYR A 488 -3.58 -11.28 -21.46
C TYR A 488 -4.34 -12.13 -22.49
N ALA A 489 -3.86 -13.33 -22.73
CA ALA A 489 -4.53 -14.36 -23.51
C ALA A 489 -4.12 -15.75 -23.03
N ASP A 490 -5.06 -16.68 -22.93
CA ASP A 490 -4.75 -18.08 -22.57
C ASP A 490 -4.14 -18.81 -23.76
N VAL A 491 -2.83 -18.65 -23.92
CA VAL A 491 -2.04 -19.20 -25.04
C VAL A 491 -1.17 -20.38 -24.60
N LYS A 492 -1.60 -21.18 -23.64
CA LYS A 492 -0.78 -22.20 -22.94
C LYS A 492 0.07 -23.08 -23.86
N VAL A 493 -0.49 -23.53 -24.97
CA VAL A 493 0.16 -24.47 -25.91
C VAL A 493 0.54 -23.85 -27.25
N SER A 494 0.21 -22.60 -27.50
CA SER A 494 0.48 -21.94 -28.78
C SER A 494 1.96 -21.66 -28.99
N PHE A 495 2.53 -22.03 -30.13
CA PHE A 495 3.90 -21.69 -30.50
C PHE A 495 4.04 -20.23 -30.96
N VAL A 496 3.09 -19.78 -31.76
CA VAL A 496 3.07 -18.42 -32.30
C VAL A 496 1.75 -17.76 -32.00
N VAL A 497 1.81 -16.50 -31.56
CA VAL A 497 0.65 -15.63 -31.41
C VAL A 497 0.84 -14.44 -32.32
N LYS A 498 -0.11 -14.21 -33.24
CA LYS A 498 -0.11 -13.00 -34.08
C LYS A 498 -0.94 -11.93 -33.45
N MET A 499 -0.44 -10.72 -33.44
CA MET A 499 -1.12 -9.54 -32.91
C MET A 499 -1.16 -8.45 -34.00
N ASP A 500 -2.37 -8.07 -34.34
CA ASP A 500 -2.67 -6.93 -35.21
C ASP A 500 -3.39 -5.84 -34.39
N VAL A 501 -2.99 -4.60 -34.56
CA VAL A 501 -3.68 -3.45 -33.96
C VAL A 501 -4.27 -2.60 -35.06
N TYR A 502 -5.56 -2.30 -34.92
CA TYR A 502 -6.32 -1.50 -35.88
C TYR A 502 -6.80 -0.21 -35.20
N ASN A 503 -6.86 0.89 -35.96
CA ASN A 503 -7.51 2.11 -35.53
C ASN A 503 -9.05 1.98 -35.63
N PHE A 504 -9.80 3.04 -35.27
CA PHE A 504 -11.25 3.02 -35.31
C PHE A 504 -11.83 2.86 -36.74
N ALA A 505 -11.06 3.26 -37.79
CA ALA A 505 -11.44 3.04 -39.18
C ALA A 505 -11.10 1.64 -39.68
N MET A 506 -10.62 0.72 -38.80
CA MET A 506 -10.18 -0.63 -39.14
C MET A 506 -8.95 -0.68 -40.08
N GLU A 507 -8.14 0.37 -40.04
CA GLU A 507 -6.85 0.37 -40.71
C GLU A 507 -5.81 -0.26 -39.80
N LEU A 508 -4.96 -1.16 -40.38
CA LEU A 508 -3.89 -1.80 -39.63
C LEU A 508 -2.79 -0.80 -39.31
N VAL A 509 -2.55 -0.56 -38.02
CA VAL A 509 -1.52 0.37 -37.53
C VAL A 509 -0.27 -0.33 -37.01
N TYR A 510 -0.41 -1.57 -36.53
CA TYR A 510 0.71 -2.33 -36.00
C TYR A 510 0.49 -3.84 -36.20
N HIS A 511 1.58 -4.57 -36.46
CA HIS A 511 1.60 -6.03 -36.58
C HIS A 511 2.82 -6.59 -35.88
N LYS A 512 2.66 -7.70 -35.14
CA LYS A 512 3.77 -8.46 -34.58
C LYS A 512 3.41 -9.93 -34.40
N ASP A 513 4.34 -10.80 -34.80
CA ASP A 513 4.32 -12.23 -34.48
C ASP A 513 5.17 -12.51 -33.25
N PHE A 514 4.60 -13.21 -32.28
CA PHE A 514 5.26 -13.62 -31.05
C PHE A 514 5.56 -15.12 -31.10
N ASP A 515 6.77 -15.48 -31.53
CA ASP A 515 7.22 -16.87 -31.54
C ASP A 515 7.77 -17.26 -30.16
N ARG A 516 6.98 -17.99 -29.40
CA ARG A 516 7.28 -18.37 -28.00
C ARG A 516 8.43 -19.36 -27.84
N ARG A 517 8.91 -19.95 -28.91
CA ARG A 517 10.13 -20.78 -28.93
C ARG A 517 11.40 -19.94 -28.76
N GLN A 518 11.30 -18.64 -28.96
CA GLN A 518 12.41 -17.70 -28.83
C GLN A 518 12.34 -16.96 -27.47
N SER A 519 13.38 -17.05 -26.65
CA SER A 519 13.46 -16.37 -25.36
C SER A 519 13.38 -14.84 -25.46
N SER A 520 13.79 -14.27 -26.60
CA SER A 520 13.75 -12.83 -26.88
C SER A 520 12.37 -12.29 -27.22
N THR A 521 11.38 -13.15 -27.52
CA THR A 521 10.06 -12.73 -28.01
C THR A 521 9.31 -11.79 -27.08
N GLY A 522 9.48 -11.96 -25.79
CA GLY A 522 8.80 -11.13 -24.83
C GLY A 522 7.34 -11.50 -24.61
N SER A 523 6.69 -10.77 -23.71
CA SER A 523 5.26 -10.86 -23.45
C SER A 523 4.46 -10.23 -24.58
N LEU A 524 3.16 -10.56 -24.63
CA LEU A 524 2.21 -9.86 -25.50
C LEU A 524 2.06 -8.43 -25.03
N LYS A 525 2.65 -7.47 -25.74
CA LYS A 525 2.57 -6.05 -25.39
C LYS A 525 2.72 -5.15 -26.60
N TRP A 526 2.13 -3.95 -26.48
CA TRP A 526 2.22 -2.90 -27.49
C TRP A 526 2.53 -1.56 -26.82
N ASN A 527 3.38 -0.75 -27.43
CA ASN A 527 3.83 0.52 -26.87
C ASN A 527 3.10 1.75 -27.44
N GLY A 528 1.99 1.57 -28.11
CA GLY A 528 1.23 2.67 -28.71
C GLY A 528 1.86 3.27 -29.97
N LYS A 529 2.87 2.61 -30.57
CA LYS A 529 3.48 3.08 -31.83
C LYS A 529 2.95 2.31 -33.04
N ASP A 530 2.83 3.02 -34.15
CA ASP A 530 2.51 2.44 -35.45
C ASP A 530 3.73 1.71 -36.07
N ALA A 531 3.54 1.10 -37.24
CA ALA A 531 4.59 0.40 -37.95
C ALA A 531 5.77 1.30 -38.39
N SER A 532 5.58 2.62 -38.41
CA SER A 532 6.65 3.61 -38.68
C SER A 532 7.37 4.08 -37.42
N GLY A 533 6.97 3.60 -36.24
CA GLY A 533 7.53 4.01 -34.94
C GLY A 533 6.95 5.30 -34.38
N ARG A 534 5.92 5.90 -35.01
CA ARG A 534 5.25 7.11 -34.52
C ARG A 534 4.19 6.73 -33.49
N MET A 535 4.05 7.56 -32.45
CA MET A 535 2.99 7.40 -31.45
C MET A 535 1.62 7.63 -32.10
N VAL A 536 0.69 6.69 -31.90
CA VAL A 536 -0.67 6.78 -32.42
C VAL A 536 -1.46 7.87 -31.69
N ASP A 537 -2.56 8.34 -32.27
CA ASP A 537 -3.41 9.39 -31.68
C ASP A 537 -4.32 8.86 -30.58
N ASN A 538 -4.86 9.78 -29.75
CA ASN A 538 -5.90 9.45 -28.79
C ASN A 538 -7.11 8.82 -29.51
N GLY A 539 -7.63 7.74 -28.95
CA GLY A 539 -8.79 7.11 -29.57
C GLY A 539 -8.98 5.65 -29.16
N THR A 540 -9.94 5.03 -29.85
CA THR A 540 -10.22 3.60 -29.69
C THR A 540 -9.45 2.80 -30.73
N TYR A 541 -8.80 1.75 -30.26
CA TYR A 541 -8.08 0.77 -31.07
C TYR A 541 -8.66 -0.62 -30.84
N PHE A 542 -8.49 -1.48 -31.83
CA PHE A 542 -8.91 -2.88 -31.76
C PHE A 542 -7.68 -3.76 -31.93
N ILE A 543 -7.41 -4.61 -30.96
CA ILE A 543 -6.32 -5.58 -30.99
C ILE A 543 -6.93 -6.93 -31.39
N ARG A 544 -6.46 -7.49 -32.50
CA ARG A 544 -6.80 -8.81 -32.97
C ARG A 544 -5.66 -9.77 -32.62
N LEU A 545 -5.98 -10.81 -31.89
CA LEU A 545 -5.06 -11.92 -31.60
C LEU A 545 -5.48 -13.15 -32.39
N GLU A 546 -4.49 -13.81 -33.00
CA GLU A 546 -4.68 -15.09 -33.69
C GLU A 546 -3.71 -16.11 -33.12
N TYR A 547 -4.25 -17.20 -32.56
CA TYR A 547 -3.50 -18.33 -32.02
C TYR A 547 -4.38 -19.57 -31.97
N ASP A 548 -3.79 -20.77 -32.15
CA ASP A 548 -4.50 -22.05 -32.09
C ASP A 548 -5.78 -22.08 -32.95
N GLN A 549 -5.72 -21.50 -34.15
CA GLN A 549 -6.87 -21.36 -35.09
C GLN A 549 -8.04 -20.55 -34.52
N LYS A 550 -7.81 -19.80 -33.44
CA LYS A 550 -8.80 -18.91 -32.81
C LYS A 550 -8.44 -17.47 -33.09
N VAL A 551 -9.47 -16.65 -33.23
CA VAL A 551 -9.33 -15.20 -33.34
C VAL A 551 -10.07 -14.57 -32.16
N LYS A 552 -9.39 -13.66 -31.47
CA LYS A 552 -9.93 -12.89 -30.35
C LYS A 552 -9.71 -11.40 -30.59
N TRP A 553 -10.66 -10.59 -30.11
CA TRP A 553 -10.63 -9.13 -30.24
C TRP A 553 -10.66 -8.46 -28.89
N ILE A 554 -9.89 -7.40 -28.75
CA ILE A 554 -9.82 -6.56 -27.56
C ILE A 554 -10.06 -5.12 -28.00
N LYS A 555 -10.93 -4.40 -27.28
CA LYS A 555 -11.06 -2.95 -27.41
C LYS A 555 -10.09 -2.28 -26.45
N LEU A 556 -9.28 -1.36 -26.96
CA LEU A 556 -8.32 -0.57 -26.20
C LEU A 556 -8.60 0.92 -26.41
N ILE A 557 -8.58 1.69 -25.33
CA ILE A 557 -8.64 3.16 -25.40
C ILE A 557 -7.22 3.69 -25.13
N VAL A 558 -6.70 4.51 -26.05
CA VAL A 558 -5.41 5.19 -25.89
C VAL A 558 -5.65 6.64 -25.53
N ILE A 559 -4.96 7.13 -24.49
CA ILE A 559 -5.01 8.51 -24.00
C ILE A 559 -3.56 8.96 -23.76
N LYS A 560 -3.14 10.06 -24.43
CA LYS A 560 -1.78 10.61 -24.28
C LYS A 560 -1.73 11.62 -23.14
#